data_d7549c926db93cbb87edd5249fabb4ca
#
_entry.id   d7549c926db93cbb87edd5249fabb4ca
#
_cell.length_a   1.000
_cell.length_b   1.000
_cell.length_c   1.000
_cell.angle_alpha   90.00
_cell.angle_beta   90.00
_cell.angle_gamma   90.00
#
_symmetry.space_group_name_H-M   'P 1'
#
loop_
_entity.id
_entity.type
_entity.pdbx_description
1 polymer ?
#
loop_
_entity_poly.entity_id
_entity_poly.type
_entity_poly.pdbx_seq_one_letter_code
_entity_poly.pdbx_strand_id
1 'polypeptide(L)'
;DHRDLHSFPTRRSSDLEKFEQKELTIVTKLPKTAVLIRADGRQLYRVIENLYNNVAKYALEKTRVYVDISYVEEKVVFSIKNVSEHSLARENSNAGDLTERFIRGDSSRTTEGSGLGLSIAKSLTVLMGGVFDIKVDGDLFKASITFPQYADGNGSDAGTEDPVSEDDYEIEELEPEERTEEE
;
A
#
# COMPACT_ATOMS: atom_id res chain seq x y z
N ASP A 1 -0.03 -27.21 -14.47
CA ASP A 1 -0.39 -26.75 -13.14
C ASP A 1 -0.25 -25.24 -13.11
N HIS A 2 -1.29 -24.55 -13.57
CA HIS A 2 -1.35 -23.10 -13.53
C HIS A 2 -1.57 -22.68 -12.07
N ARG A 3 -0.53 -22.22 -11.40
CA ARG A 3 -0.67 -21.49 -10.15
C ARG A 3 -1.12 -20.09 -10.51
N ASP A 4 -2.39 -19.83 -10.23
CA ASP A 4 -3.01 -18.51 -10.35
C ASP A 4 -2.23 -17.50 -9.52
N LEU A 5 -1.42 -16.66 -10.18
CA LEU A 5 -0.69 -15.53 -9.62
C LEU A 5 -1.61 -14.36 -9.25
N HIS A 6 -2.92 -14.56 -9.33
CA HIS A 6 -3.93 -13.54 -8.99
C HIS A 6 -4.43 -13.67 -7.55
N SER A 7 -3.51 -13.83 -6.59
CA SER A 7 -3.88 -13.81 -5.17
C SER A 7 -3.79 -12.43 -4.52
N PHE A 8 -4.10 -11.36 -5.24
CA PHE A 8 -4.69 -10.22 -4.56
C PHE A 8 -6.09 -10.63 -4.13
N PRO A 9 -6.50 -10.30 -2.89
CA PRO A 9 -7.77 -10.74 -2.36
C PRO A 9 -8.93 -10.19 -3.18
N THR A 10 -9.35 -10.96 -4.19
CA THR A 10 -10.62 -10.78 -4.92
C THR A 10 -11.80 -11.18 -4.04
N ARG A 11 -11.83 -10.72 -2.80
CA ARG A 11 -13.09 -10.59 -2.10
C ARG A 11 -13.62 -9.21 -2.46
N ARG A 12 -14.74 -9.16 -3.19
CA ARG A 12 -15.63 -8.02 -3.22
C ARG A 12 -15.93 -7.63 -1.78
N SER A 13 -15.00 -6.86 -1.21
CA SER A 13 -15.19 -6.25 0.09
C SER A 13 -15.78 -4.87 -0.17
N SER A 14 -16.49 -4.35 0.82
CA SER A 14 -16.99 -2.98 0.85
C SER A 14 -15.93 -1.92 0.50
N ASP A 15 -14.68 -2.30 0.44
CA ASP A 15 -13.55 -1.42 0.16
C ASP A 15 -13.33 -1.22 -1.34
N LEU A 16 -13.52 -2.26 -2.17
CA LEU A 16 -13.53 -2.12 -3.64
C LEU A 16 -14.69 -1.24 -4.11
N GLU A 17 -15.86 -1.37 -3.50
CA GLU A 17 -17.00 -0.49 -3.80
C GLU A 17 -16.67 0.99 -3.53
N LYS A 18 -15.88 1.29 -2.50
CA LYS A 18 -15.44 2.67 -2.22
C LYS A 18 -14.44 3.19 -3.25
N PHE A 19 -13.56 2.33 -3.77
CA PHE A 19 -12.64 2.69 -4.86
C PHE A 19 -13.42 2.99 -6.14
N GLU A 20 -14.41 2.16 -6.47
CA GLU A 20 -15.32 2.38 -7.61
C GLU A 20 -16.15 3.66 -7.43
N GLN A 21 -16.71 3.90 -6.23
CA GLN A 21 -17.49 5.10 -5.93
C GLN A 21 -16.68 6.39 -6.10
N LYS A 22 -15.40 6.36 -5.80
CA LYS A 22 -14.48 7.50 -5.97
C LYS A 22 -13.80 7.53 -7.35
N GLU A 23 -14.12 6.60 -8.24
CA GLU A 23 -13.52 6.49 -9.57
C GLU A 23 -11.97 6.49 -9.49
N LEU A 24 -11.42 5.70 -8.55
CA LEU A 24 -9.98 5.59 -8.35
C LEU A 24 -9.38 4.57 -9.30
N THR A 25 -8.39 4.97 -10.07
CA THR A 25 -7.60 4.06 -10.92
C THR A 25 -6.43 3.51 -10.13
N ILE A 26 -6.27 2.19 -10.06
CA ILE A 26 -5.14 1.55 -9.39
C ILE A 26 -4.05 1.25 -10.41
N VAL A 27 -2.86 1.79 -10.18
CA VAL A 27 -1.66 1.50 -10.97
C VAL A 27 -0.73 0.65 -10.13
N THR A 28 -0.45 -0.57 -10.57
CA THR A 28 0.45 -1.49 -9.88
C THR A 28 1.81 -1.54 -10.56
N LYS A 29 2.88 -1.59 -9.77
CA LYS A 29 4.24 -1.90 -10.22
C LYS A 29 4.76 -3.07 -9.41
N LEU A 30 4.82 -4.24 -10.02
CA LEU A 30 5.14 -5.50 -9.36
C LEU A 30 6.41 -6.11 -9.99
N PRO A 31 7.30 -6.73 -9.18
CA PRO A 31 8.44 -7.46 -9.74
C PRO A 31 7.94 -8.69 -10.52
N LYS A 32 8.54 -8.95 -11.68
CA LYS A 32 8.22 -10.12 -12.54
C LYS A 32 8.58 -11.45 -11.85
N THR A 33 9.52 -11.43 -10.93
CA THR A 33 9.92 -12.58 -10.13
C THR A 33 9.29 -12.53 -8.75
N ALA A 34 8.88 -13.67 -8.22
CA ALA A 34 8.33 -13.77 -6.89
C ALA A 34 9.37 -13.35 -5.84
N VAL A 35 9.00 -12.45 -4.96
CA VAL A 35 9.80 -12.07 -3.79
C VAL A 35 9.18 -12.67 -2.53
N LEU A 36 10.01 -13.19 -1.64
CA LEU A 36 9.57 -13.86 -0.44
C LEU A 36 9.95 -13.06 0.81
N ILE A 37 9.01 -12.98 1.74
CA ILE A 37 9.24 -12.43 3.08
C ILE A 37 8.79 -13.43 4.13
N ARG A 38 9.33 -13.32 5.34
CA ARG A 38 8.87 -14.10 6.49
C ARG A 38 7.92 -13.25 7.33
N ALA A 39 6.62 -13.51 7.25
CA ALA A 39 5.59 -12.78 7.99
C ALA A 39 4.38 -13.68 8.30
N ASP A 40 3.59 -13.31 9.30
CA ASP A 40 2.26 -13.91 9.52
C ASP A 40 1.30 -13.39 8.45
N GLY A 41 0.83 -14.29 7.57
CA GLY A 41 -0.02 -13.91 6.44
C GLY A 41 -1.34 -13.26 6.84
N ARG A 42 -1.94 -13.62 7.99
CA ARG A 42 -3.18 -13.00 8.48
C ARG A 42 -2.93 -11.57 8.98
N GLN A 43 -1.81 -11.37 9.66
CA GLN A 43 -1.44 -10.05 10.15
C GLN A 43 -1.01 -9.15 9.01
N LEU A 44 -0.24 -9.66 8.05
CA LEU A 44 0.13 -8.93 6.84
C LEU A 44 -1.10 -8.51 6.04
N TYR A 45 -2.08 -9.41 5.87
CA TYR A 45 -3.34 -9.07 5.23
C TYR A 45 -4.04 -7.90 5.93
N ARG A 46 -4.13 -7.91 7.27
CA ARG A 46 -4.71 -6.80 8.04
C ARG A 46 -3.95 -5.49 7.88
N VAL A 47 -2.62 -5.54 7.76
CA VAL A 47 -1.82 -4.35 7.47
C VAL A 47 -2.22 -3.77 6.13
N ILE A 48 -2.22 -4.59 5.08
CA ILE A 48 -2.55 -4.17 3.72
C ILE A 48 -4.00 -3.65 3.65
N GLU A 49 -4.96 -4.36 4.24
CA GLU A 49 -6.36 -3.93 4.35
C GLU A 49 -6.50 -2.54 5.00
N ASN A 50 -5.79 -2.29 6.11
CA ASN A 50 -5.79 -0.97 6.75
C ASN A 50 -5.21 0.13 5.85
N LEU A 51 -4.19 -0.17 5.05
CA LEU A 51 -3.62 0.78 4.09
C LEU A 51 -4.60 1.09 2.96
N TYR A 52 -5.26 0.06 2.39
CA TYR A 52 -6.29 0.26 1.36
C TYR A 52 -7.50 1.04 1.90
N ASN A 53 -7.98 0.71 3.09
CA ASN A 53 -9.07 1.45 3.75
C ASN A 53 -8.71 2.92 3.99
N ASN A 54 -7.46 3.21 4.33
CA ASN A 54 -6.99 4.58 4.47
C ASN A 54 -7.07 5.33 3.13
N VAL A 55 -6.62 4.71 2.05
CA VAL A 55 -6.70 5.28 0.70
C VAL A 55 -8.16 5.47 0.29
N ALA A 56 -9.00 4.45 0.40
CA ALA A 56 -10.43 4.52 0.06
C ALA A 56 -11.14 5.69 0.76
N LYS A 57 -10.73 5.98 2.00
CA LYS A 57 -11.32 7.05 2.81
C LYS A 57 -10.83 8.44 2.42
N TYR A 58 -9.53 8.59 2.16
CA TYR A 58 -8.89 9.90 2.08
C TYR A 58 -8.36 10.27 0.70
N ALA A 59 -8.37 9.38 -0.27
CA ALA A 59 -7.94 9.71 -1.62
C ALA A 59 -8.91 10.70 -2.29
N LEU A 60 -8.35 11.61 -3.07
CA LEU A 60 -9.09 12.51 -3.93
C LEU A 60 -9.74 11.68 -5.06
N GLU A 61 -11.01 11.93 -5.32
CA GLU A 61 -11.77 11.27 -6.38
C GLU A 61 -11.15 11.48 -7.76
N LYS A 62 -11.34 10.50 -8.66
CA LYS A 62 -10.85 10.53 -10.05
C LYS A 62 -9.33 10.68 -10.17
N THR A 63 -8.60 10.13 -9.20
CA THR A 63 -7.15 10.13 -9.21
C THR A 63 -6.58 8.71 -9.22
N ARG A 64 -5.25 8.63 -9.43
CA ARG A 64 -4.54 7.35 -9.40
C ARG A 64 -4.05 6.99 -8.01
N VAL A 65 -4.13 5.72 -7.71
CA VAL A 65 -3.53 5.09 -6.53
C VAL A 65 -2.40 4.20 -7.01
N TYR A 66 -1.19 4.47 -6.59
CA TYR A 66 -0.01 3.69 -6.99
C TYR A 66 0.33 2.66 -5.92
N VAL A 67 0.40 1.41 -6.32
CA VAL A 67 0.78 0.28 -5.47
C VAL A 67 2.05 -0.34 -6.02
N ASP A 68 3.14 -0.23 -5.27
CA ASP A 68 4.44 -0.71 -5.71
C ASP A 68 4.94 -1.80 -4.76
N ILE A 69 5.49 -2.88 -5.32
CA ILE A 69 6.37 -3.80 -4.62
C ILE A 69 7.75 -3.68 -5.26
N SER A 70 8.74 -3.34 -4.47
CA SER A 70 10.12 -3.20 -4.94
C SER A 70 11.09 -3.97 -4.04
N TYR A 71 12.20 -4.33 -4.63
CA TYR A 71 13.30 -4.99 -3.96
C TYR A 71 14.50 -4.06 -3.92
N VAL A 72 14.98 -3.73 -2.73
CA VAL A 72 16.11 -2.81 -2.52
C VAL A 72 16.98 -3.33 -1.38
N GLU A 73 18.27 -3.57 -1.63
CA GLU A 73 19.23 -3.97 -0.59
C GLU A 73 18.74 -5.14 0.28
N GLU A 74 18.36 -6.25 -0.35
CA GLU A 74 17.84 -7.44 0.34
C GLU A 74 16.58 -7.18 1.19
N LYS A 75 15.83 -6.14 0.86
CA LYS A 75 14.56 -5.81 1.50
C LYS A 75 13.45 -5.72 0.47
N VAL A 76 12.32 -6.26 0.83
CA VAL A 76 11.06 -6.11 0.07
C VAL A 76 10.31 -4.94 0.65
N VAL A 77 9.97 -3.98 -0.22
CA VAL A 77 9.20 -2.79 0.14
C VAL A 77 7.87 -2.83 -0.59
N PHE A 78 6.77 -2.91 0.15
CA PHE A 78 5.45 -2.60 -0.36
C PHE A 78 5.15 -1.13 -0.08
N SER A 79 4.64 -0.40 -1.06
CA SER A 79 4.18 0.97 -0.85
C SER A 79 2.88 1.27 -1.56
N ILE A 80 2.07 2.13 -0.96
CA ILE A 80 0.85 2.67 -1.52
C ILE A 80 0.88 4.19 -1.48
N LYS A 81 0.54 4.84 -2.60
CA LYS A 81 0.56 6.30 -2.75
C LYS A 81 -0.76 6.79 -3.34
N ASN A 82 -1.26 7.90 -2.84
CA ASN A 82 -2.44 8.58 -3.38
C ASN A 82 -2.34 10.10 -3.19
N VAL A 83 -3.10 10.84 -3.98
CA VAL A 83 -3.40 12.24 -3.71
C VAL A 83 -4.49 12.27 -2.64
N SER A 84 -4.32 13.07 -1.60
CA SER A 84 -5.31 13.23 -0.53
C SER A 84 -6.34 14.30 -0.89
N GLU A 85 -7.60 14.05 -0.59
CA GLU A 85 -8.70 14.99 -0.76
C GLU A 85 -8.50 16.30 0.04
N HIS A 86 -7.77 16.21 1.14
CA HIS A 86 -7.46 17.37 1.97
C HIS A 86 -5.95 17.61 2.02
N SER A 87 -5.55 18.89 1.94
CA SER A 87 -4.14 19.25 2.13
C SER A 87 -3.62 18.69 3.46
N LEU A 88 -2.56 17.90 3.36
CA LEU A 88 -1.90 17.28 4.49
C LEU A 88 -0.82 18.19 5.09
N ALA A 89 -0.33 19.13 4.29
CA ALA A 89 0.62 20.15 4.71
C ALA A 89 -0.12 21.27 5.45
N ARG A 90 -0.12 21.24 6.79
CA ARG A 90 -0.35 22.46 7.57
C ARG A 90 0.96 23.24 7.65
N GLU A 91 0.93 24.52 7.27
CA GLU A 91 2.02 25.45 7.47
C GLU A 91 2.57 25.30 8.90
N ASN A 92 3.85 25.01 9.05
CA ASN A 92 4.62 24.88 10.30
C ASN A 92 4.62 23.53 11.05
N SER A 93 4.30 22.42 10.44
CA SER A 93 4.50 21.11 11.08
C SER A 93 5.77 20.43 10.56
N ASN A 94 6.66 20.02 11.47
CA ASN A 94 7.79 19.15 11.11
C ASN A 94 7.28 17.80 10.58
N ALA A 95 7.94 17.20 9.59
CA ALA A 95 7.52 15.94 8.96
C ALA A 95 7.25 14.81 9.97
N GLY A 96 7.99 14.76 11.09
CA GLY A 96 7.78 13.80 12.18
C GLY A 96 6.44 13.99 12.92
N ASP A 97 6.03 15.23 13.11
CA ASP A 97 4.77 15.58 13.80
C ASP A 97 3.54 15.23 12.97
N LEU A 98 3.65 15.36 11.65
CA LEU A 98 2.60 14.93 10.71
C LEU A 98 2.43 13.41 10.73
N THR A 99 3.53 12.67 10.69
CA THR A 99 3.51 11.21 10.73
C THR A 99 2.88 10.69 12.02
N GLU A 100 3.21 11.27 13.18
CA GLU A 100 2.60 10.88 14.45
C GLU A 100 1.10 11.19 14.52
N ARG A 101 0.65 12.31 13.96
CA ARG A 101 -0.76 12.67 13.88
C ARG A 101 -1.55 11.71 13.00
N PHE A 102 -1.00 11.32 11.83
CA PHE A 102 -1.63 10.32 10.97
C PHE A 102 -1.71 8.95 11.65
N ILE A 103 -0.70 8.59 12.43
CA ILE A 103 -0.66 7.32 13.16
C ILE A 103 -1.63 7.33 14.35
N ARG A 104 -1.77 8.46 15.07
CA ARG A 104 -2.66 8.56 16.24
C ARG A 104 -4.12 8.69 15.89
N GLY A 105 -4.46 8.97 14.62
CA GLY A 105 -5.83 9.28 14.22
C GLY A 105 -6.30 10.59 14.87
N ASP A 106 -6.24 11.68 14.11
CA ASP A 106 -6.68 12.98 14.61
C ASP A 106 -8.18 12.90 14.98
N SER A 107 -8.49 12.86 16.26
CA SER A 107 -9.86 12.71 16.79
C SER A 107 -10.76 13.93 16.47
N SER A 108 -10.21 14.97 15.83
CA SER A 108 -10.94 16.17 15.41
C SER A 108 -11.66 16.03 14.07
N ARG A 109 -11.43 14.93 13.32
CA ARG A 109 -12.11 14.69 12.04
C ARG A 109 -13.36 13.85 12.27
N THR A 110 -14.51 14.47 12.18
CA THR A 110 -15.88 13.94 12.29
C THR A 110 -16.28 12.99 11.13
N THR A 111 -15.37 12.20 10.61
CA THR A 111 -15.68 11.22 9.56
C THR A 111 -15.68 9.80 10.14
N GLU A 112 -16.64 8.99 9.72
CA GLU A 112 -16.82 7.58 10.12
C GLU A 112 -15.51 6.79 10.11
N GLY A 113 -15.17 6.24 11.25
CA GLY A 113 -14.02 5.36 11.45
C GLY A 113 -13.15 5.83 12.63
N SER A 114 -12.64 4.86 13.38
CA SER A 114 -11.87 5.10 14.63
C SER A 114 -10.53 5.83 14.45
N GLY A 115 -10.09 6.11 13.22
CA GLY A 115 -8.77 6.68 12.94
C GLY A 115 -7.59 5.77 13.29
N LEU A 116 -7.85 4.54 13.74
CA LEU A 116 -6.83 3.62 14.25
C LEU A 116 -6.15 2.77 13.17
N GLY A 117 -6.60 2.81 11.93
CA GLY A 117 -6.13 1.92 10.86
C GLY A 117 -4.60 1.97 10.65
N LEU A 118 -4.03 3.17 10.54
CA LEU A 118 -2.58 3.33 10.36
C LEU A 118 -1.78 2.94 11.60
N SER A 119 -2.30 3.20 12.81
CA SER A 119 -1.65 2.78 14.06
C SER A 119 -1.64 1.24 14.21
N ILE A 120 -2.72 0.59 13.80
CA ILE A 120 -2.81 -0.88 13.75
C ILE A 120 -1.83 -1.42 12.70
N ALA A 121 -1.80 -0.85 11.50
CA ALA A 121 -0.87 -1.25 10.44
C ALA A 121 0.58 -1.13 10.91
N LYS A 122 0.97 -0.01 11.53
CA LYS A 122 2.31 0.18 12.12
C LYS A 122 2.61 -0.87 13.18
N SER A 123 1.72 -1.05 14.15
CA SER A 123 1.96 -1.99 15.26
C SER A 123 2.12 -3.42 14.77
N LEU A 124 1.29 -3.87 13.84
CA LEU A 124 1.38 -5.21 13.27
C LEU A 124 2.65 -5.39 12.42
N THR A 125 3.04 -4.39 11.63
CA THR A 125 4.28 -4.44 10.84
C THR A 125 5.49 -4.58 11.74
N VAL A 126 5.58 -3.77 12.79
CA VAL A 126 6.68 -3.83 13.78
C VAL A 126 6.68 -5.18 14.52
N LEU A 127 5.51 -5.69 14.91
CA LEU A 127 5.38 -6.99 15.58
C LEU A 127 5.93 -8.13 14.72
N MET A 128 5.77 -8.05 13.40
CA MET A 128 6.32 -9.02 12.44
C MET A 128 7.80 -8.78 12.09
N GLY A 129 8.46 -7.80 12.72
CA GLY A 129 9.87 -7.46 12.47
C GLY A 129 10.10 -6.58 11.23
N GLY A 130 9.04 -6.00 10.67
CA GLY A 130 9.11 -5.04 9.57
C GLY A 130 9.26 -3.60 10.04
N VAL A 131 9.45 -2.71 9.07
CA VAL A 131 9.50 -1.25 9.26
C VAL A 131 8.30 -0.63 8.57
N PHE A 132 7.61 0.26 9.27
CA PHE A 132 6.48 1.04 8.75
C PHE A 132 6.88 2.50 8.63
N ASP A 133 6.65 3.11 7.47
CA ASP A 133 6.98 4.50 7.22
C ASP A 133 5.83 5.22 6.50
N ILE A 134 5.67 6.51 6.80
CA ILE A 134 4.72 7.41 6.13
C ILE A 134 5.49 8.64 5.66
N LYS A 135 5.27 8.99 4.41
CA LYS A 135 5.76 10.26 3.82
C LYS A 135 4.58 11.06 3.30
N VAL A 136 4.66 12.36 3.55
CA VAL A 136 3.68 13.34 3.08
C VAL A 136 4.44 14.44 2.36
N ASP A 137 4.03 14.75 1.13
CA ASP A 137 4.58 15.84 0.35
C ASP A 137 3.42 16.62 -0.29
N GLY A 138 3.11 17.79 0.28
CA GLY A 138 1.92 18.55 -0.09
C GLY A 138 0.63 17.77 0.18
N ASP A 139 -0.05 17.38 -0.88
CA ASP A 139 -1.25 16.54 -0.88
C ASP A 139 -0.97 15.06 -1.18
N LEU A 140 0.29 14.73 -1.50
CA LEU A 140 0.71 13.35 -1.73
C LEU A 140 0.94 12.62 -0.41
N PHE A 141 0.23 11.51 -0.24
CA PHE A 141 0.40 10.58 0.86
C PHE A 141 1.06 9.30 0.35
N LYS A 142 2.08 8.83 1.05
CA LYS A 142 2.71 7.54 0.81
C LYS A 142 2.87 6.78 2.13
N ALA A 143 2.34 5.57 2.19
CA ALA A 143 2.65 4.62 3.26
C ALA A 143 3.47 3.47 2.69
N SER A 144 4.46 2.99 3.45
CA SER A 144 5.30 1.86 3.06
C SER A 144 5.57 0.91 4.23
N ILE A 145 5.66 -0.37 3.91
CA ILE A 145 6.10 -1.42 4.81
C ILE A 145 7.31 -2.13 4.20
N THR A 146 8.30 -2.40 5.02
CA THR A 146 9.56 -2.99 4.58
C THR A 146 9.86 -4.21 5.43
N PHE A 147 10.19 -5.33 4.77
CA PHE A 147 10.62 -6.56 5.40
C PHE A 147 11.94 -7.03 4.81
N PRO A 148 12.80 -7.73 5.59
CA PRO A 148 13.93 -8.45 5.01
C PRO A 148 13.42 -9.47 3.98
N GLN A 149 14.13 -9.63 2.87
CA GLN A 149 13.86 -10.70 1.94
C GLN A 149 14.17 -12.03 2.61
N TYR A 150 13.32 -13.01 2.39
CA TYR A 150 13.60 -14.38 2.76
C TYR A 150 14.28 -15.09 1.60
N ALA A 151 15.55 -15.43 1.78
CA ALA A 151 16.27 -16.30 0.85
C ALA A 151 16.00 -17.75 1.26
N ASP A 152 15.31 -18.51 0.41
CA ASP A 152 15.25 -19.97 0.59
C ASP A 152 16.66 -20.53 0.46
N GLY A 153 17.15 -21.19 1.53
CA GLY A 153 18.49 -21.78 1.56
C GLY A 153 18.75 -22.92 0.56
N ASN A 154 17.89 -23.06 -0.42
CA ASN A 154 18.04 -23.96 -1.56
C ASN A 154 18.48 -23.11 -2.76
N GLY A 155 19.80 -22.97 -2.89
CA GLY A 155 20.51 -22.18 -3.88
C GLY A 155 19.97 -22.25 -5.31
N SER A 156 19.00 -21.44 -5.62
CA SER A 156 18.83 -20.89 -6.94
C SER A 156 19.31 -19.45 -6.83
N ASP A 157 20.44 -19.22 -7.46
CA ASP A 157 21.15 -17.99 -7.74
C ASP A 157 20.20 -16.78 -7.75
N ALA A 158 19.97 -16.17 -6.58
CA ALA A 158 19.38 -14.85 -6.49
C ALA A 158 20.50 -13.91 -6.93
N GLY A 159 20.46 -13.59 -8.24
CA GLY A 159 21.50 -12.88 -8.97
C GLY A 159 22.08 -11.74 -8.18
N THR A 160 23.41 -11.79 -8.14
CA THR A 160 24.34 -10.69 -7.99
C THR A 160 23.75 -9.30 -8.25
N GLU A 161 23.85 -8.46 -7.26
CA GLU A 161 24.14 -7.02 -7.18
C GLU A 161 23.97 -6.09 -8.41
N ASP A 162 23.21 -6.44 -9.43
CA ASP A 162 22.84 -5.46 -10.43
C ASP A 162 21.61 -4.68 -9.92
N PRO A 163 21.63 -3.35 -9.99
CA PRO A 163 20.47 -2.54 -9.62
C PRO A 163 19.29 -3.01 -10.49
N VAL A 164 18.22 -3.45 -9.81
CA VAL A 164 17.01 -3.94 -10.44
C VAL A 164 16.57 -2.93 -11.52
N SER A 165 16.59 -3.35 -12.79
CA SER A 165 16.25 -2.48 -13.91
C SER A 165 14.74 -2.22 -13.95
N GLU A 166 14.31 -1.16 -14.65
CA GLU A 166 12.87 -0.91 -14.84
C GLU A 166 12.19 -2.06 -15.60
N ASP A 167 12.96 -2.80 -16.40
CA ASP A 167 12.47 -3.95 -17.18
C ASP A 167 12.11 -5.18 -16.31
N ASP A 168 12.53 -5.22 -15.05
CA ASP A 168 12.23 -6.31 -14.12
C ASP A 168 10.86 -6.17 -13.44
N TYR A 169 10.12 -5.11 -13.76
CA TYR A 169 8.79 -4.85 -13.22
C TYR A 169 7.70 -4.96 -14.28
N GLU A 170 6.53 -5.38 -13.85
CA GLU A 170 5.29 -5.33 -14.60
C GLU A 170 4.44 -4.18 -14.07
N ILE A 171 3.93 -3.35 -14.98
CA ILE A 171 3.07 -2.23 -14.64
C ILE A 171 1.69 -2.50 -15.23
N GLU A 172 0.69 -2.55 -14.38
CA GLU A 172 -0.71 -2.68 -14.76
C GLU A 172 -1.51 -1.48 -14.27
N GLU A 173 -2.46 -1.03 -15.09
CA GLU A 173 -3.44 0.00 -14.74
C GLU A 173 -4.82 -0.65 -14.71
N LEU A 174 -5.45 -0.64 -13.53
CA LEU A 174 -6.78 -1.19 -13.30
C LEU A 174 -7.76 -0.02 -13.20
N GLU A 175 -8.51 0.19 -14.28
CA GLU A 175 -9.59 1.17 -14.30
C GLU A 175 -10.79 0.69 -13.47
N PRO A 176 -11.55 1.60 -12.86
CA PRO A 176 -12.81 1.26 -12.23
C PRO A 176 -13.78 0.68 -13.28
N GLU A 177 -14.49 -0.40 -12.93
CA GLU A 177 -15.50 -0.99 -13.82
C GLU A 177 -16.55 0.06 -14.17
N GLU A 178 -16.74 0.32 -15.47
CA GLU A 178 -17.82 1.20 -15.94
C GLU A 178 -19.16 0.56 -15.53
N ARG A 179 -19.95 1.28 -14.74
CA ARG A 179 -21.34 0.88 -14.49
C ARG A 179 -22.07 1.02 -15.81
N THR A 180 -22.40 -0.11 -16.43
CA THR A 180 -23.46 -0.14 -17.44
C THR A 180 -24.75 0.22 -16.72
N GLU A 181 -25.21 1.45 -16.90
CA GLU A 181 -26.58 1.82 -16.57
C GLU A 181 -27.49 1.02 -17.53
N GLU A 182 -27.97 -0.13 -17.07
CA GLU A 182 -29.12 -0.77 -17.70
C GLU A 182 -30.36 0.05 -17.31
N GLU A 183 -30.95 0.69 -18.33
CA GLU A 183 -32.29 1.32 -18.27
C GLU A 183 -33.40 0.30 -17.94
#